data_30cac1b5dc839ee3e682aee954b622e0
#
_entry.id   30cac1b5dc839ee3e682aee954b622e0
#
_cell.length_a   1.000
_cell.length_b   1.000
_cell.length_c   1.000
_cell.angle_alpha   90.00
_cell.angle_beta   90.00
_cell.angle_gamma   90.00
#
_symmetry.space_group_name_H-M   'P 1'
#
loop_
_entity.id
_entity.type
_entity.pdbx_description
1 polymer ?
#
loop_
_entity_poly.entity_id
_entity_poly.type
_entity_poly.pdbx_seq_one_letter_code
_entity_poly.pdbx_strand_id
1 'polypeptide(L)'
;MTKVPGVRDPETKTQKEAFVNTSVELENTGSTSLKGLLVCETNGTRLTQPVTLSPFEKKTVSLNPLAVKNPRLWWPNGIGEQPLYDMNLSFEIGNQVSDRERLRYGIREITSDKCPDNGGRRFFVNGQKIYVTGGNYINSDWLLRLSPERYRDEVRFHAEMNLRMIRVWGGALVERPEFYNACDEFGILVFQDLWGSGDCNGAWEDPTKMDSRERRWEYPDNHDLFIASVEDQVKMIRNHPSLCFWCGANEWPLAKDIDQCLRKEVFPRLDPERLFVSFSTDTLFTRNFLGDNGDGPYGIQEPEWFFSFRSHPFNPEAGSVGSPEVESMREMMTEQDLAGFPRKGLTRNYTWRYHKDLGYGDHLERYGEVKDIETYCKYAQVVNYDQYRSFMEGWASHMWDWYTGILIWKTQNPWTSLRGQMYDWSLDVNASLYGTRKGCEPLHAYYNPVTRKAGLLNTTLKDYTDLSIVARIYNLEGKLLWEKETRASAKANTVQELLDIPVPEGIKGAYFLRLALNADVPNIYWLTTEPKDYTSLSQLPKSRPGIKTEIKKEGSNFVGTVRLSADSQISFFNRIKVFDKETGKRILPVHYSDNYITLMPGDQQEISLEFPANLPEERIQIVVDSYNSPLP
;
A
#
# COMPACT_ATOMS: atom_id res chain seq x y z
N MET A 1 6.16 9.63 -23.61
CA MET A 1 7.50 9.34 -23.02
C MET A 1 8.12 10.63 -22.54
N THR A 2 8.60 10.69 -21.29
CA THR A 2 9.26 11.88 -20.74
C THR A 2 10.73 11.62 -20.45
N LYS A 3 11.61 12.59 -20.76
CA LYS A 3 13.03 12.55 -20.41
C LYS A 3 13.37 13.71 -19.51
N VAL A 4 14.07 13.43 -18.42
CA VAL A 4 14.43 14.41 -17.38
C VAL A 4 15.95 14.44 -17.23
N PRO A 5 16.67 15.13 -18.12
CA PRO A 5 18.12 15.11 -18.16
C PRO A 5 18.74 15.96 -17.04
N GLY A 6 19.97 15.64 -16.69
CA GLY A 6 20.79 16.42 -15.76
C GLY A 6 20.62 16.04 -14.30
N VAL A 7 21.28 16.81 -13.44
CA VAL A 7 21.23 16.63 -11.98
C VAL A 7 20.05 17.41 -11.43
N ARG A 8 19.24 16.74 -10.62
CA ARG A 8 18.08 17.32 -9.91
C ARG A 8 18.50 17.70 -8.50
N ASP A 9 17.97 18.81 -8.04
CA ASP A 9 18.13 19.19 -6.65
C ASP A 9 17.24 18.27 -5.78
N PRO A 10 17.81 17.46 -4.87
CA PRO A 10 17.05 16.51 -4.06
C PRO A 10 16.18 17.17 -2.99
N GLU A 11 16.53 18.38 -2.55
CA GLU A 11 15.81 19.11 -1.51
C GLU A 11 14.62 19.89 -2.11
N THR A 12 14.90 20.75 -3.08
CA THR A 12 13.87 21.56 -3.76
C THR A 12 13.12 20.78 -4.82
N LYS A 13 13.68 19.65 -5.29
CA LYS A 13 13.14 18.77 -6.35
C LYS A 13 12.93 19.49 -7.67
N THR A 14 13.70 20.55 -7.91
CA THR A 14 13.61 21.35 -9.13
C THR A 14 14.38 20.71 -10.30
N GLN A 15 13.96 21.03 -11.50
CA GLN A 15 14.54 20.60 -12.77
C GLN A 15 14.52 21.77 -13.75
N LYS A 16 15.64 22.01 -14.44
CA LYS A 16 15.73 23.13 -15.41
C LYS A 16 14.95 22.88 -16.68
N GLU A 17 14.99 21.66 -17.18
CA GLU A 17 14.36 21.30 -18.44
C GLU A 17 13.99 19.82 -18.47
N ALA A 18 12.89 19.50 -19.15
CA ALA A 18 12.50 18.13 -19.50
C ALA A 18 11.98 18.10 -20.94
N PHE A 19 11.95 16.90 -21.51
CA PHE A 19 11.45 16.68 -22.88
C PHE A 19 10.27 15.72 -22.85
N VAL A 20 9.21 16.09 -23.59
CA VAL A 20 8.03 15.25 -23.80
C VAL A 20 8.04 14.78 -25.25
N ASN A 21 8.22 13.47 -25.44
CA ASN A 21 8.17 12.82 -26.76
C ASN A 21 6.77 12.23 -26.95
N THR A 22 6.08 12.67 -28.01
CA THR A 22 4.72 12.25 -28.33
C THR A 22 4.70 11.49 -29.63
N SER A 23 4.14 10.27 -29.60
CA SER A 23 3.86 9.46 -30.80
C SER A 23 2.39 9.08 -30.79
N VAL A 24 1.75 9.16 -31.96
CA VAL A 24 0.32 8.91 -32.13
C VAL A 24 0.13 7.88 -33.23
N GLU A 25 -0.66 6.85 -32.95
CA GLU A 25 -1.09 5.89 -33.96
C GLU A 25 -2.34 6.45 -34.65
N LEU A 26 -2.28 6.59 -35.96
CA LEU A 26 -3.37 7.05 -36.81
C LEU A 26 -3.81 5.92 -37.73
N GLU A 27 -5.11 5.79 -37.96
CA GLU A 27 -5.69 4.78 -38.83
C GLU A 27 -6.68 5.43 -39.80
N ASN A 28 -6.50 5.21 -41.09
CA ASN A 28 -7.47 5.55 -42.11
C ASN A 28 -8.38 4.36 -42.36
N THR A 29 -9.61 4.41 -41.89
CA THR A 29 -10.59 3.34 -42.09
C THR A 29 -11.31 3.41 -43.44
N GLY A 30 -11.03 4.43 -44.24
CA GLY A 30 -11.68 4.66 -45.53
C GLY A 30 -10.88 4.12 -46.72
N SER A 31 -11.56 4.01 -47.86
CA SER A 31 -11.00 3.54 -49.14
C SER A 31 -10.32 4.63 -49.97
N THR A 32 -10.21 5.85 -49.48
CA THR A 32 -9.55 6.97 -50.14
C THR A 32 -8.39 7.51 -49.33
N SER A 33 -7.36 8.02 -50.00
CA SER A 33 -6.23 8.67 -49.32
C SER A 33 -6.69 9.96 -48.62
N LEU A 34 -6.21 10.16 -47.39
CA LEU A 34 -6.50 11.34 -46.58
C LEU A 34 -5.24 12.16 -46.35
N LYS A 35 -5.39 13.49 -46.39
CA LYS A 35 -4.37 14.45 -45.94
C LYS A 35 -4.93 15.25 -44.79
N GLY A 36 -4.20 15.30 -43.71
CA GLY A 36 -4.62 16.00 -42.50
C GLY A 36 -3.47 16.56 -41.69
N LEU A 37 -3.80 17.17 -40.60
CA LEU A 37 -2.86 17.76 -39.64
C LEU A 37 -3.06 17.07 -38.29
N LEU A 38 -2.00 16.40 -37.81
CA LEU A 38 -1.94 15.97 -36.43
C LEU A 38 -1.58 17.17 -35.57
N VAL A 39 -2.40 17.45 -34.56
CA VAL A 39 -2.25 18.57 -33.62
C VAL A 39 -2.10 18.02 -32.21
N CYS A 40 -1.14 18.55 -31.46
CA CYS A 40 -0.94 18.28 -30.04
C CYS A 40 -0.89 19.60 -29.28
N GLU A 41 -1.75 19.77 -28.31
CA GLU A 41 -1.80 20.95 -27.43
C GLU A 41 -1.53 20.51 -26.00
N THR A 42 -0.44 20.98 -25.41
CA THR A 42 -0.06 20.70 -24.03
C THR A 42 0.84 21.81 -23.48
N ASN A 43 0.72 22.11 -22.20
CA ASN A 43 1.54 23.10 -21.51
C ASN A 43 1.63 24.46 -22.23
N GLY A 44 0.49 24.93 -22.79
CA GLY A 44 0.42 26.18 -23.55
C GLY A 44 1.10 26.17 -24.91
N THR A 45 1.60 25.01 -25.36
CA THR A 45 2.27 24.86 -26.65
C THR A 45 1.41 24.04 -27.61
N ARG A 46 1.35 24.48 -28.87
CA ARG A 46 0.71 23.75 -29.96
C ARG A 46 1.76 23.23 -30.93
N LEU A 47 1.86 21.91 -31.05
CA LEU A 47 2.69 21.22 -32.02
C LEU A 47 1.82 20.68 -33.15
N THR A 48 2.34 20.74 -34.41
CA THR A 48 1.59 20.25 -35.56
C THR A 48 2.47 19.44 -36.49
N GLN A 49 1.90 18.40 -37.10
CA GLN A 49 2.57 17.56 -38.10
C GLN A 49 1.62 17.23 -39.24
N PRO A 50 1.91 17.68 -40.51
CA PRO A 50 1.15 17.23 -41.66
C PRO A 50 1.34 15.72 -41.88
N VAL A 51 0.23 15.02 -42.12
CA VAL A 51 0.22 13.57 -42.34
C VAL A 51 -0.62 13.23 -43.57
N THR A 52 -0.11 12.30 -44.37
CA THR A 52 -0.90 11.63 -45.41
C THR A 52 -1.05 10.16 -45.04
N LEU A 53 -2.28 9.66 -45.13
CA LEU A 53 -2.62 8.26 -44.91
C LEU A 53 -3.21 7.68 -46.19
N SER A 54 -2.65 6.58 -46.67
CA SER A 54 -3.22 5.79 -47.76
C SER A 54 -4.55 5.14 -47.34
N PRO A 55 -5.34 4.61 -48.28
CA PRO A 55 -6.52 3.81 -47.90
C PRO A 55 -6.16 2.67 -46.94
N PHE A 56 -6.91 2.54 -45.86
CA PHE A 56 -6.74 1.50 -44.83
C PHE A 56 -5.36 1.47 -44.16
N GLU A 57 -4.59 2.55 -44.27
CA GLU A 57 -3.24 2.64 -43.68
C GLU A 57 -3.35 2.90 -42.17
N LYS A 58 -2.58 2.11 -41.40
CA LYS A 58 -2.31 2.33 -39.99
C LYS A 58 -0.85 2.78 -39.85
N LYS A 59 -0.62 3.93 -39.20
CA LYS A 59 0.69 4.57 -39.14
C LYS A 59 0.95 5.25 -37.81
N THR A 60 2.13 5.01 -37.24
CA THR A 60 2.61 5.76 -36.07
C THR A 60 3.33 7.04 -36.53
N VAL A 61 2.92 8.18 -36.04
CA VAL A 61 3.48 9.50 -36.29
C VAL A 61 4.07 10.06 -35.02
N SER A 62 5.36 10.46 -35.08
CA SER A 62 6.04 11.11 -33.96
C SER A 62 6.12 12.62 -34.20
N LEU A 63 5.75 13.38 -33.17
CA LEU A 63 5.90 14.83 -33.16
C LEU A 63 7.32 15.20 -32.72
N ASN A 64 7.75 16.43 -33.03
CA ASN A 64 8.98 16.97 -32.49
C ASN A 64 8.95 16.97 -30.96
N PRO A 65 10.06 16.65 -30.29
CA PRO A 65 10.13 16.70 -28.83
C PRO A 65 9.78 18.09 -28.30
N LEU A 66 8.88 18.14 -27.32
CA LEU A 66 8.55 19.37 -26.62
C LEU A 66 9.50 19.58 -25.45
N ALA A 67 10.28 20.67 -25.48
CA ALA A 67 11.09 21.10 -24.34
C ALA A 67 10.21 21.88 -23.35
N VAL A 68 10.14 21.40 -22.11
CA VAL A 68 9.43 22.05 -21.01
C VAL A 68 10.47 22.64 -20.05
N LYS A 69 10.48 23.96 -19.93
CA LYS A 69 11.39 24.68 -19.01
C LYS A 69 10.79 24.71 -17.61
N ASN A 70 11.66 24.49 -16.60
CA ASN A 70 11.30 24.46 -15.18
C ASN A 70 10.06 23.56 -14.92
N PRO A 71 10.06 22.29 -15.37
CA PRO A 71 8.93 21.41 -15.22
C PRO A 71 8.68 21.11 -13.74
N ARG A 72 7.41 20.98 -13.35
CA ARG A 72 7.05 20.34 -12.09
C ARG A 72 7.14 18.84 -12.31
N LEU A 73 8.01 18.18 -11.56
CA LEU A 73 8.21 16.72 -11.67
C LEU A 73 7.19 15.97 -10.81
N TRP A 74 6.70 14.86 -11.37
CA TRP A 74 5.88 13.89 -10.64
C TRP A 74 6.76 13.01 -9.74
N TRP A 75 6.31 12.80 -8.50
CA TRP A 75 7.03 12.03 -7.48
C TRP A 75 6.11 11.00 -6.79
N PRO A 76 6.68 9.90 -6.26
CA PRO A 76 5.93 8.98 -5.41
C PRO A 76 5.43 9.60 -4.12
N ASN A 77 4.38 8.99 -3.56
CA ASN A 77 3.80 9.34 -2.27
C ASN A 77 4.86 9.51 -1.17
N GLY A 78 4.73 10.56 -0.36
CA GLY A 78 5.66 10.88 0.72
C GLY A 78 7.04 11.40 0.29
N ILE A 79 7.31 11.49 -1.03
CA ILE A 79 8.58 12.00 -1.59
C ILE A 79 8.43 13.40 -2.17
N GLY A 80 7.34 13.67 -2.89
CA GLY A 80 7.08 14.97 -3.49
C GLY A 80 5.65 15.08 -4.01
N GLU A 81 5.40 16.09 -4.84
CA GLU A 81 4.09 16.38 -5.44
C GLU A 81 3.81 15.49 -6.67
N GLN A 82 2.52 15.41 -7.06
CA GLN A 82 2.06 14.63 -8.21
C GLN A 82 1.45 15.54 -9.30
N PRO A 83 2.20 16.49 -9.88
CA PRO A 83 1.66 17.33 -10.93
C PRO A 83 1.37 16.54 -12.20
N LEU A 84 0.16 16.71 -12.71
CA LEU A 84 -0.29 16.14 -13.98
C LEU A 84 -0.52 17.26 -14.98
N TYR A 85 -0.12 17.03 -16.21
CA TYR A 85 -0.29 17.91 -17.35
C TYR A 85 -1.36 17.36 -18.28
N ASP A 86 -2.21 18.22 -18.82
CA ASP A 86 -3.17 17.85 -19.85
C ASP A 86 -2.50 17.85 -21.23
N MET A 87 -2.87 16.87 -22.07
CA MET A 87 -2.51 16.80 -23.48
C MET A 87 -3.78 16.54 -24.30
N ASN A 88 -4.05 17.43 -25.24
CA ASN A 88 -5.12 17.26 -26.22
C ASN A 88 -4.48 16.93 -27.58
N LEU A 89 -4.90 15.83 -28.17
CA LEU A 89 -4.53 15.42 -29.51
C LEU A 89 -5.74 15.52 -30.42
N SER A 90 -5.55 16.00 -31.64
CA SER A 90 -6.60 15.96 -32.66
C SER A 90 -6.00 15.69 -34.05
N PHE A 91 -6.79 15.04 -34.88
CA PHE A 91 -6.48 14.91 -36.31
C PHE A 91 -7.49 15.75 -37.11
N GLU A 92 -6.98 16.74 -37.83
CA GLU A 92 -7.77 17.75 -38.54
C GLU A 92 -7.67 17.51 -40.05
N ILE A 93 -8.83 17.45 -40.72
CA ILE A 93 -8.92 17.34 -42.20
C ILE A 93 -9.63 18.62 -42.68
N GLY A 94 -8.86 19.46 -43.37
CA GLY A 94 -9.31 20.80 -43.72
C GLY A 94 -9.62 21.63 -42.44
N ASN A 95 -10.87 22.06 -42.27
CA ASN A 95 -11.32 22.83 -41.08
C ASN A 95 -12.14 21.99 -40.10
N GLN A 96 -12.10 20.66 -40.24
CA GLN A 96 -12.88 19.76 -39.40
C GLN A 96 -11.97 18.84 -38.59
N VAL A 97 -12.29 18.68 -37.30
CA VAL A 97 -11.66 17.68 -36.46
C VAL A 97 -12.26 16.32 -36.79
N SER A 98 -11.46 15.43 -37.31
CA SER A 98 -11.87 14.04 -37.62
C SER A 98 -11.93 13.19 -36.37
N ASP A 99 -10.92 13.35 -35.48
CA ASP A 99 -10.85 12.60 -34.23
C ASP A 99 -10.07 13.40 -33.18
N ARG A 100 -10.30 13.11 -31.89
CA ARG A 100 -9.58 13.73 -30.79
C ARG A 100 -9.40 12.77 -29.63
N GLU A 101 -8.28 12.94 -28.93
CA GLU A 101 -7.95 12.21 -27.71
C GLU A 101 -7.48 13.21 -26.65
N ARG A 102 -7.86 12.97 -25.38
CA ARG A 102 -7.37 13.74 -24.24
C ARG A 102 -6.77 12.80 -23.23
N LEU A 103 -5.57 13.10 -22.80
CA LEU A 103 -4.86 12.34 -21.77
C LEU A 103 -4.18 13.28 -20.77
N ARG A 104 -3.88 12.73 -19.60
CA ARG A 104 -3.03 13.37 -18.59
C ARG A 104 -1.69 12.63 -18.55
N TYR A 105 -0.61 13.33 -18.24
CA TYR A 105 0.70 12.73 -18.07
C TYR A 105 1.49 13.44 -16.97
N GLY A 106 2.40 12.73 -16.31
CA GLY A 106 3.35 13.29 -15.37
C GLY A 106 4.77 13.33 -15.99
N ILE A 107 5.52 14.38 -15.70
CA ILE A 107 6.92 14.46 -16.11
C ILE A 107 7.78 13.81 -15.04
N ARG A 108 8.36 12.66 -15.35
CA ARG A 108 9.25 11.91 -14.45
C ARG A 108 10.19 11.00 -15.24
N GLU A 109 11.21 10.51 -14.58
CA GLU A 109 12.07 9.42 -15.05
C GLU A 109 12.13 8.33 -13.98
N ILE A 110 11.93 7.08 -14.37
CA ILE A 110 12.09 5.93 -13.48
C ILE A 110 13.20 5.05 -14.06
N THR A 111 14.22 4.79 -13.26
CA THR A 111 15.29 3.87 -13.57
C THR A 111 15.46 2.86 -12.45
N SER A 112 16.17 1.78 -12.73
CA SER A 112 16.45 0.77 -11.71
C SER A 112 17.78 0.09 -11.97
N ASP A 113 18.41 -0.36 -10.90
CA ASP A 113 19.59 -1.22 -10.96
C ASP A 113 19.46 -2.38 -9.96
N LYS A 114 20.39 -3.31 -10.03
CA LYS A 114 20.49 -4.39 -9.06
C LYS A 114 21.51 -3.99 -7.98
N CYS A 115 21.09 -3.99 -6.72
CA CYS A 115 21.96 -3.69 -5.59
C CYS A 115 23.15 -4.67 -5.57
N PRO A 116 24.41 -4.22 -5.64
CA PRO A 116 25.56 -5.10 -5.66
C PRO A 116 25.69 -5.93 -4.38
N ASP A 117 25.33 -5.34 -3.23
CA ASP A 117 25.59 -5.92 -1.92
C ASP A 117 24.60 -7.03 -1.56
N ASN A 118 23.32 -6.84 -1.87
CA ASN A 118 22.27 -7.79 -1.49
C ASN A 118 21.55 -8.45 -2.68
N GLY A 119 21.67 -7.91 -3.91
CA GLY A 119 21.08 -8.47 -5.11
C GLY A 119 19.60 -8.12 -5.35
N GLY A 120 19.01 -7.24 -4.54
CA GLY A 120 17.65 -6.73 -4.73
C GLY A 120 17.58 -5.61 -5.76
N ARG A 121 16.44 -5.44 -6.42
CA ARG A 121 16.20 -4.34 -7.34
C ARG A 121 16.05 -3.03 -6.55
N ARG A 122 16.81 -1.99 -6.93
CA ARG A 122 16.65 -0.62 -6.44
C ARG A 122 15.95 0.21 -7.51
N PHE A 123 15.01 1.03 -7.10
CA PHE A 123 14.33 1.98 -7.97
C PHE A 123 14.79 3.42 -7.69
N PHE A 124 14.90 4.18 -8.77
CA PHE A 124 15.23 5.59 -8.73
C PHE A 124 14.13 6.36 -9.46
N VAL A 125 13.55 7.33 -8.81
CA VAL A 125 12.59 8.25 -9.44
C VAL A 125 13.26 9.62 -9.53
N ASN A 126 13.30 10.17 -10.73
CA ASN A 126 14.00 11.42 -11.02
C ASN A 126 15.45 11.41 -10.51
N GLY A 127 16.14 10.27 -10.64
CA GLY A 127 17.52 10.08 -10.21
C GLY A 127 17.73 9.91 -8.71
N GLN A 128 16.66 9.91 -7.88
CA GLN A 128 16.72 9.72 -6.45
C GLN A 128 16.33 8.28 -6.07
N LYS A 129 17.16 7.65 -5.25
CA LYS A 129 16.95 6.29 -4.74
C LYS A 129 15.74 6.26 -3.79
N ILE A 130 14.81 5.35 -4.03
CA ILE A 130 13.57 5.21 -3.25
C ILE A 130 13.54 3.85 -2.57
N TYR A 131 13.37 3.83 -1.24
CA TYR A 131 13.02 2.61 -0.52
C TYR A 131 11.55 2.29 -0.78
N VAL A 132 11.26 1.11 -1.32
CA VAL A 132 9.91 0.74 -1.74
C VAL A 132 9.18 0.04 -0.61
N THR A 133 8.09 0.65 -0.14
CA THR A 133 7.06 0.03 0.69
C THR A 133 5.78 -0.07 -0.13
N GLY A 134 5.07 -1.18 -0.05
CA GLY A 134 3.88 -1.33 -0.88
C GLY A 134 2.98 -2.49 -0.47
N GLY A 135 1.99 -2.76 -1.31
CA GLY A 135 1.08 -3.87 -1.09
C GLY A 135 0.60 -4.51 -2.39
N ASN A 136 0.17 -5.74 -2.30
CA ASN A 136 -0.43 -6.48 -3.39
C ASN A 136 -1.93 -6.19 -3.44
N TYR A 137 -2.41 -5.86 -4.63
CA TYR A 137 -3.79 -5.58 -4.96
C TYR A 137 -4.34 -6.68 -5.87
N ILE A 138 -5.45 -7.26 -5.47
CA ILE A 138 -6.23 -8.18 -6.29
C ILE A 138 -7.61 -7.58 -6.48
N ASN A 139 -8.22 -7.63 -7.66
CA ASN A 139 -9.54 -7.00 -7.88
C ASN A 139 -10.42 -7.03 -6.64
N SER A 140 -10.90 -5.88 -6.19
CA SER A 140 -11.59 -5.76 -4.90
C SER A 140 -13.07 -6.15 -4.92
N ASP A 141 -13.60 -6.55 -6.06
CA ASP A 141 -14.93 -7.16 -6.19
C ASP A 141 -14.88 -8.35 -7.16
N TRP A 142 -15.28 -9.51 -6.68
CA TRP A 142 -15.34 -10.77 -7.43
C TRP A 142 -16.12 -10.68 -8.75
N LEU A 143 -17.17 -9.84 -8.80
CA LEU A 143 -17.98 -9.61 -9.98
C LEU A 143 -17.54 -8.37 -10.78
N LEU A 144 -16.38 -7.78 -10.44
CA LEU A 144 -15.80 -6.61 -11.08
C LEU A 144 -16.71 -5.37 -11.10
N ARG A 145 -17.54 -5.20 -10.08
CA ARG A 145 -18.44 -4.02 -9.90
C ARG A 145 -17.67 -2.87 -9.27
N LEU A 146 -16.65 -2.41 -9.95
CA LEU A 146 -15.72 -1.39 -9.46
C LEU A 146 -16.09 -0.04 -10.06
N SER A 147 -16.37 0.94 -9.20
CA SER A 147 -16.60 2.34 -9.62
C SER A 147 -15.29 3.15 -9.55
N PRO A 148 -15.20 4.30 -10.25
CA PRO A 148 -14.07 5.22 -10.11
C PRO A 148 -13.83 5.65 -8.67
N GLU A 149 -14.92 5.89 -7.89
CA GLU A 149 -14.85 6.30 -6.49
C GLU A 149 -14.23 5.18 -5.63
N ARG A 150 -14.67 3.92 -5.81
CA ARG A 150 -14.12 2.78 -5.09
C ARG A 150 -12.62 2.62 -5.36
N TYR A 151 -12.18 2.68 -6.61
CA TYR A 151 -10.76 2.67 -6.95
C TYR A 151 -10.01 3.82 -6.27
N ARG A 152 -10.59 5.02 -6.28
CA ARG A 152 -9.98 6.18 -5.66
C ARG A 152 -9.81 6.02 -4.15
N ASP A 153 -10.82 5.52 -3.44
CA ASP A 153 -10.77 5.26 -2.00
C ASP A 153 -9.73 4.19 -1.67
N GLU A 154 -9.71 3.09 -2.41
CA GLU A 154 -8.75 2.01 -2.20
C GLU A 154 -7.30 2.45 -2.44
N VAL A 155 -7.01 3.18 -3.51
CA VAL A 155 -5.67 3.73 -3.77
C VAL A 155 -5.31 4.78 -2.72
N ARG A 156 -6.28 5.59 -2.26
CA ARG A 156 -6.10 6.56 -1.17
C ARG A 156 -5.72 5.86 0.14
N PHE A 157 -6.33 4.74 0.49
CA PHE A 157 -5.92 3.94 1.66
C PHE A 157 -4.46 3.52 1.59
N HIS A 158 -3.96 3.14 0.40
CA HIS A 158 -2.54 2.83 0.23
C HIS A 158 -1.65 4.06 0.47
N ALA A 159 -2.04 5.22 -0.06
CA ALA A 159 -1.32 6.46 0.18
C ALA A 159 -1.34 6.87 1.66
N GLU A 160 -2.48 6.71 2.33
CA GLU A 160 -2.65 6.98 3.76
C GLU A 160 -1.86 6.02 4.66
N MET A 161 -1.57 4.80 4.21
CA MET A 161 -0.62 3.88 4.84
C MET A 161 0.86 4.29 4.66
N ASN A 162 1.15 5.41 4.03
CA ASN A 162 2.51 5.81 3.62
C ASN A 162 3.18 4.83 2.64
N LEU A 163 2.40 4.02 1.94
CA LEU A 163 2.91 3.13 0.91
C LEU A 163 3.23 3.90 -0.36
N ARG A 164 4.18 3.38 -1.14
CA ARG A 164 4.68 3.99 -2.37
C ARG A 164 4.39 3.18 -3.62
N MET A 165 4.02 1.91 -3.46
CA MET A 165 3.80 1.01 -4.59
C MET A 165 2.58 0.10 -4.35
N ILE A 166 1.84 -0.14 -5.41
CA ILE A 166 0.86 -1.22 -5.50
C ILE A 166 1.32 -2.20 -6.56
N ARG A 167 1.32 -3.49 -6.25
CA ARG A 167 1.44 -4.55 -7.22
C ARG A 167 0.05 -5.04 -7.61
N VAL A 168 -0.29 -4.91 -8.89
CA VAL A 168 -1.47 -5.56 -9.46
C VAL A 168 -1.11 -7.01 -9.73
N TRP A 169 -1.60 -7.91 -8.90
CA TRP A 169 -1.18 -9.31 -8.86
C TRP A 169 -1.68 -10.12 -10.05
N GLY A 170 -0.81 -10.98 -10.59
CA GLY A 170 -1.04 -11.74 -11.81
C GLY A 170 -2.05 -12.89 -11.72
N GLY A 171 -2.52 -13.24 -10.53
CA GLY A 171 -3.65 -14.19 -10.36
C GLY A 171 -5.03 -13.52 -10.51
N ALA A 172 -5.06 -12.23 -10.84
CA ALA A 172 -6.28 -11.46 -11.11
C ALA A 172 -6.26 -10.93 -12.55
N LEU A 173 -6.93 -9.82 -12.83
CA LEU A 173 -7.00 -9.18 -14.13
C LEU A 173 -6.31 -7.81 -14.10
N VAL A 174 -6.07 -7.25 -15.29
CA VAL A 174 -5.71 -5.84 -15.43
C VAL A 174 -6.83 -4.96 -14.89
N GLU A 175 -6.46 -3.87 -14.19
CA GLU A 175 -7.43 -2.92 -13.67
C GLU A 175 -7.91 -1.96 -14.76
N ARG A 176 -8.98 -1.23 -14.47
CA ARG A 176 -9.53 -0.21 -15.38
C ARG A 176 -8.67 1.07 -15.33
N PRO A 177 -8.74 1.95 -16.36
CA PRO A 177 -7.99 3.20 -16.38
C PRO A 177 -8.18 4.08 -15.15
N GLU A 178 -9.35 4.02 -14.50
CA GLU A 178 -9.67 4.79 -13.30
C GLU A 178 -8.75 4.43 -12.11
N PHE A 179 -8.35 3.16 -11.99
CA PHE A 179 -7.38 2.72 -10.99
C PHE A 179 -6.01 3.39 -11.20
N TYR A 180 -5.51 3.39 -12.43
CA TYR A 180 -4.22 4.02 -12.73
C TYR A 180 -4.28 5.54 -12.63
N ASN A 181 -5.41 6.16 -12.98
CA ASN A 181 -5.65 7.58 -12.75
C ASN A 181 -5.54 7.93 -11.26
N ALA A 182 -6.12 7.12 -10.38
CA ALA A 182 -5.99 7.31 -8.94
C ALA A 182 -4.53 7.12 -8.47
N CYS A 183 -3.81 6.13 -9.00
CA CYS A 183 -2.39 5.94 -8.71
C CYS A 183 -1.55 7.15 -9.15
N ASP A 184 -1.85 7.74 -10.30
CA ASP A 184 -1.19 8.97 -10.78
C ASP A 184 -1.42 10.16 -9.84
N GLU A 185 -2.65 10.31 -9.33
CA GLU A 185 -3.05 11.40 -8.44
C GLU A 185 -2.46 11.27 -7.03
N PHE A 186 -2.41 10.07 -6.49
CA PHE A 186 -1.90 9.81 -5.14
C PHE A 186 -0.40 9.47 -5.08
N GLY A 187 0.29 9.41 -6.21
CA GLY A 187 1.71 9.11 -6.26
C GLY A 187 2.05 7.65 -5.94
N ILE A 188 1.16 6.73 -6.25
CA ILE A 188 1.38 5.31 -6.02
C ILE A 188 2.00 4.67 -7.26
N LEU A 189 3.24 4.21 -7.14
CA LEU A 189 3.91 3.45 -8.21
C LEU A 189 3.17 2.14 -8.46
N VAL A 190 3.07 1.72 -9.71
CA VAL A 190 2.42 0.46 -10.10
C VAL A 190 3.46 -0.55 -10.57
N PHE A 191 3.50 -1.68 -9.91
CA PHE A 191 4.11 -2.92 -10.33
C PHE A 191 3.02 -3.74 -11.02
N GLN A 192 3.09 -3.84 -12.35
CA GLN A 192 2.04 -4.50 -13.13
C GLN A 192 2.43 -5.91 -13.52
N ASP A 193 1.78 -6.91 -12.90
CA ASP A 193 1.82 -8.27 -13.44
C ASP A 193 0.87 -8.38 -14.65
N LEU A 194 1.25 -9.24 -15.58
CA LEU A 194 0.30 -9.79 -16.53
C LEU A 194 -0.50 -10.91 -15.85
N TRP A 195 -1.64 -11.31 -16.44
CA TRP A 195 -2.54 -12.33 -15.87
C TRP A 195 -2.01 -13.76 -16.05
N GLY A 196 -0.91 -14.05 -15.36
CA GLY A 196 -0.30 -15.36 -15.24
C GLY A 196 0.08 -15.63 -13.79
N SER A 197 -0.22 -16.80 -13.26
CA SER A 197 0.15 -17.20 -11.92
C SER A 197 0.43 -18.69 -11.84
N GLY A 198 1.52 -19.07 -11.18
CA GLY A 198 1.94 -20.45 -11.02
C GLY A 198 0.94 -21.33 -10.30
N ASP A 199 0.10 -20.75 -9.47
CA ASP A 199 -0.96 -21.44 -8.73
C ASP A 199 -2.35 -21.34 -9.39
N CYS A 200 -2.52 -20.47 -10.42
CA CYS A 200 -3.80 -20.21 -11.08
C CYS A 200 -3.83 -20.61 -12.57
N ASN A 201 -2.74 -21.14 -13.14
CA ASN A 201 -2.65 -21.47 -14.56
C ASN A 201 -3.23 -22.85 -14.93
N GLY A 202 -4.46 -23.12 -14.53
CA GLY A 202 -5.21 -24.34 -14.83
C GLY A 202 -4.84 -25.56 -13.98
N ALA A 203 -3.92 -25.42 -13.02
CA ALA A 203 -3.45 -26.54 -12.21
C ALA A 203 -4.55 -27.20 -11.36
N TRP A 204 -5.54 -26.42 -10.93
CA TRP A 204 -6.55 -26.85 -9.98
C TRP A 204 -7.84 -27.38 -10.63
N GLU A 205 -8.08 -27.04 -11.88
CA GLU A 205 -9.37 -27.28 -12.57
C GLU A 205 -9.23 -28.17 -13.79
N ASP A 206 -8.04 -28.29 -14.38
CA ASP A 206 -7.75 -29.16 -15.49
C ASP A 206 -6.99 -30.41 -15.01
N PRO A 207 -7.66 -31.59 -14.93
CA PRO A 207 -7.01 -32.82 -14.49
C PRO A 207 -5.77 -33.19 -15.32
N THR A 208 -5.71 -32.75 -16.59
CA THR A 208 -4.55 -33.04 -17.45
C THR A 208 -3.32 -32.18 -17.11
N LYS A 209 -3.52 -31.09 -16.38
CA LYS A 209 -2.46 -30.16 -15.95
C LYS A 209 -2.03 -30.38 -14.51
N MET A 210 -2.86 -31.04 -13.67
CA MET A 210 -2.59 -31.22 -12.23
C MET A 210 -1.24 -31.89 -11.96
N ASP A 211 -0.91 -32.92 -12.72
CA ASP A 211 0.28 -33.76 -12.50
C ASP A 211 1.43 -33.44 -13.46
N SER A 212 1.30 -32.44 -14.33
CA SER A 212 2.33 -32.07 -15.31
C SER A 212 2.74 -30.62 -15.18
N ARG A 213 3.94 -30.43 -14.62
CA ARG A 213 4.60 -29.11 -14.52
C ARG A 213 4.86 -28.50 -15.91
N GLU A 214 5.22 -29.33 -16.88
CA GLU A 214 5.48 -28.92 -18.26
C GLU A 214 4.21 -28.35 -18.90
N ARG A 215 3.08 -29.02 -18.77
CA ARG A 215 1.79 -28.56 -19.32
C ARG A 215 1.30 -27.27 -18.65
N ARG A 216 1.58 -27.07 -17.37
CA ARG A 216 1.29 -25.80 -16.69
C ARG A 216 2.14 -24.65 -17.23
N TRP A 217 3.36 -24.92 -17.65
CA TRP A 217 4.24 -23.93 -18.26
C TRP A 217 3.85 -23.54 -19.69
N GLU A 218 3.03 -24.33 -20.37
CA GLU A 218 2.48 -24.02 -21.68
C GLU A 218 1.21 -23.15 -21.62
N TYR A 219 0.71 -22.86 -20.42
CA TYR A 219 -0.44 -21.99 -20.23
C TYR A 219 -0.06 -20.50 -20.49
N PRO A 220 -0.97 -19.67 -21.08
CA PRO A 220 -2.35 -19.98 -21.52
C PRO A 220 -2.40 -20.77 -22.84
N ASP A 221 -3.51 -21.46 -23.09
CA ASP A 221 -3.64 -22.34 -24.27
C ASP A 221 -3.61 -21.62 -25.63
N ASN A 222 -3.91 -20.32 -25.66
CA ASN A 222 -3.86 -19.49 -26.86
C ASN A 222 -2.81 -18.37 -26.69
N HIS A 223 -1.58 -18.65 -27.11
CA HIS A 223 -0.44 -17.75 -26.96
C HIS A 223 -0.59 -16.46 -27.78
N ASP A 224 -1.08 -16.57 -29.05
CA ASP A 224 -1.27 -15.40 -29.91
C ASP A 224 -2.29 -14.43 -29.32
N LEU A 225 -3.40 -14.95 -28.80
CA LEU A 225 -4.43 -14.13 -28.14
C LEU A 225 -3.88 -13.47 -26.87
N PHE A 226 -3.09 -14.21 -26.08
CA PHE A 226 -2.45 -13.63 -24.90
C PHE A 226 -1.53 -12.47 -25.27
N ILE A 227 -0.64 -12.66 -26.28
CA ILE A 227 0.29 -11.63 -26.75
C ILE A 227 -0.49 -10.40 -27.25
N ALA A 228 -1.51 -10.60 -28.09
CA ALA A 228 -2.34 -9.49 -28.59
C ALA A 228 -3.02 -8.73 -27.45
N SER A 229 -3.54 -9.44 -26.44
CA SER A 229 -4.15 -8.82 -25.26
C SER A 229 -3.12 -8.03 -24.43
N VAL A 230 -1.89 -8.53 -24.31
CA VAL A 230 -0.79 -7.78 -23.64
C VAL A 230 -0.46 -6.50 -24.42
N GLU A 231 -0.41 -6.54 -25.75
CA GLU A 231 -0.18 -5.34 -26.54
C GLU A 231 -1.25 -4.27 -26.30
N ASP A 232 -2.52 -4.67 -26.22
CA ASP A 232 -3.62 -3.74 -25.96
C ASP A 232 -3.53 -3.18 -24.53
N GLN A 233 -3.20 -4.00 -23.54
CA GLN A 233 -2.98 -3.54 -22.16
C GLN A 233 -1.83 -2.53 -22.09
N VAL A 234 -0.70 -2.82 -22.72
CA VAL A 234 0.45 -1.90 -22.74
C VAL A 234 0.04 -0.56 -23.35
N LYS A 235 -0.70 -0.55 -24.46
CA LYS A 235 -1.20 0.69 -25.08
C LYS A 235 -2.15 1.45 -24.16
N MET A 236 -3.00 0.75 -23.42
CA MET A 236 -3.97 1.33 -22.50
C MET A 236 -3.29 2.08 -21.35
N ILE A 237 -2.25 1.51 -20.72
CA ILE A 237 -1.72 2.03 -19.45
C ILE A 237 -0.30 2.61 -19.51
N ARG A 238 0.46 2.46 -20.61
CA ARG A 238 1.86 2.94 -20.71
C ARG A 238 2.03 4.45 -20.52
N ASN A 239 0.97 5.25 -20.65
CA ASN A 239 1.04 6.70 -20.48
C ASN A 239 0.93 7.17 -19.02
N HIS A 240 0.55 6.28 -18.09
CA HIS A 240 0.45 6.62 -16.68
C HIS A 240 1.83 6.83 -16.05
N PRO A 241 2.09 7.99 -15.40
CA PRO A 241 3.36 8.22 -14.72
C PRO A 241 3.59 7.28 -13.54
N SER A 242 2.53 6.79 -12.91
CA SER A 242 2.58 5.80 -11.83
C SER A 242 3.12 4.44 -12.26
N LEU A 243 2.92 4.02 -13.51
CA LEU A 243 3.40 2.73 -13.99
C LEU A 243 4.93 2.66 -13.92
N CYS A 244 5.44 1.76 -13.06
CA CYS A 244 6.85 1.63 -12.74
C CYS A 244 7.56 0.60 -13.62
N PHE A 245 7.05 -0.63 -13.64
CA PHE A 245 7.62 -1.71 -14.45
C PHE A 245 6.60 -2.83 -14.69
N TRP A 246 6.98 -3.76 -15.58
CA TRP A 246 6.16 -4.89 -16.02
C TRP A 246 6.72 -6.21 -15.52
N CYS A 247 5.82 -7.11 -15.14
CA CYS A 247 6.13 -8.47 -14.75
C CYS A 247 5.28 -9.45 -15.55
N GLY A 248 5.91 -10.49 -16.08
CA GLY A 248 5.23 -11.46 -16.95
C GLY A 248 4.21 -12.32 -16.21
N ALA A 249 4.51 -12.72 -14.96
CA ALA A 249 3.62 -13.57 -14.17
C ALA A 249 3.97 -13.56 -12.70
N ASN A 250 3.06 -14.05 -11.86
CA ASN A 250 3.30 -14.33 -10.46
C ASN A 250 4.06 -15.67 -10.29
N GLU A 251 5.16 -15.65 -9.52
CA GLU A 251 5.97 -16.80 -9.05
C GLU A 251 6.60 -17.68 -10.13
N TRP A 252 5.99 -17.85 -11.28
CA TRP A 252 6.44 -18.70 -12.38
C TRP A 252 6.52 -17.96 -13.71
N PRO A 253 7.52 -18.25 -14.56
CA PRO A 253 7.60 -17.63 -15.88
C PRO A 253 6.42 -18.06 -16.75
N LEU A 254 6.03 -17.19 -17.67
CA LEU A 254 5.15 -17.50 -18.79
C LEU A 254 5.76 -18.58 -19.70
N ALA A 255 4.97 -19.15 -20.59
CA ALA A 255 5.47 -20.02 -21.65
C ALA A 255 6.65 -19.37 -22.40
N LYS A 256 7.64 -20.17 -22.73
CA LYS A 256 8.95 -19.67 -23.21
C LYS A 256 8.86 -18.78 -24.45
N ASP A 257 8.00 -19.13 -25.39
CA ASP A 257 7.77 -18.37 -26.63
C ASP A 257 7.06 -17.04 -26.33
N ILE A 258 6.09 -17.03 -25.41
CA ILE A 258 5.43 -15.80 -24.92
C ILE A 258 6.48 -14.89 -24.26
N ASP A 259 7.25 -15.37 -23.29
CA ASP A 259 8.28 -14.55 -22.62
C ASP A 259 9.29 -13.99 -23.61
N GLN A 260 9.73 -14.78 -24.61
CA GLN A 260 10.65 -14.32 -25.62
C GLN A 260 10.05 -13.25 -26.53
N CYS A 261 8.79 -13.41 -26.96
CA CYS A 261 8.08 -12.43 -27.77
C CYS A 261 7.89 -11.12 -27.00
N LEU A 262 7.43 -11.19 -25.75
CA LEU A 262 7.26 -10.00 -24.89
C LEU A 262 8.58 -9.24 -24.73
N ARG A 263 9.66 -9.94 -24.41
CA ARG A 263 10.98 -9.38 -24.12
C ARG A 263 11.67 -8.80 -25.36
N LYS A 264 11.53 -9.45 -26.53
CA LYS A 264 12.28 -9.07 -27.73
C LYS A 264 11.50 -8.19 -28.71
N GLU A 265 10.17 -8.25 -28.67
CA GLU A 265 9.31 -7.61 -29.66
C GLU A 265 8.32 -6.61 -29.03
N VAL A 266 7.46 -7.07 -28.10
CA VAL A 266 6.34 -6.28 -27.60
C VAL A 266 6.84 -5.09 -26.78
N PHE A 267 7.56 -5.33 -25.68
CA PHE A 267 8.03 -4.24 -24.80
C PHE A 267 9.05 -3.32 -25.49
N PRO A 268 10.05 -3.80 -26.25
CA PRO A 268 10.94 -2.90 -26.98
C PRO A 268 10.23 -1.98 -27.99
N ARG A 269 9.11 -2.44 -28.56
CA ARG A 269 8.32 -1.65 -29.51
C ARG A 269 7.33 -0.71 -28.84
N LEU A 270 6.64 -1.16 -27.77
CA LEU A 270 5.50 -0.44 -27.18
C LEU A 270 5.86 0.38 -25.93
N ASP A 271 6.84 -0.07 -25.14
CA ASP A 271 7.25 0.57 -23.89
C ASP A 271 8.73 0.31 -23.55
N PRO A 272 9.66 0.80 -24.37
CA PRO A 272 11.10 0.47 -24.29
C PRO A 272 11.80 1.02 -23.04
N GLU A 273 11.17 1.91 -22.28
CA GLU A 273 11.80 2.57 -21.14
C GLU A 273 11.62 1.82 -19.83
N ARG A 274 10.55 1.00 -19.72
CA ARG A 274 10.27 0.30 -18.49
C ARG A 274 10.93 -1.07 -18.45
N LEU A 275 11.38 -1.42 -17.26
CA LEU A 275 11.87 -2.77 -16.97
C LEU A 275 10.75 -3.79 -17.22
N PHE A 276 11.09 -4.90 -17.88
CA PHE A 276 10.28 -6.12 -17.91
C PHE A 276 11.04 -7.26 -17.23
N VAL A 277 10.39 -7.95 -16.30
CA VAL A 277 10.87 -9.18 -15.67
C VAL A 277 9.92 -10.33 -16.00
N SER A 278 10.44 -11.55 -16.13
CA SER A 278 9.62 -12.70 -16.54
C SER A 278 8.58 -13.08 -15.48
N PHE A 279 8.94 -12.99 -14.19
CA PHE A 279 8.05 -13.30 -13.08
C PHE A 279 8.52 -12.62 -11.78
N SER A 280 7.68 -12.62 -10.76
CA SER A 280 7.86 -11.80 -9.55
C SER A 280 9.12 -12.10 -8.74
N THR A 281 9.66 -13.31 -8.81
CA THR A 281 10.91 -13.73 -8.14
C THR A 281 12.06 -14.00 -9.11
N ASP A 282 11.96 -13.48 -10.35
CA ASP A 282 13.05 -13.54 -11.34
C ASP A 282 14.36 -12.97 -10.77
N THR A 283 15.47 -13.60 -11.09
CA THR A 283 16.81 -13.18 -10.66
C THR A 283 17.21 -11.78 -11.16
N LEU A 284 16.55 -11.25 -12.20
CA LEU A 284 16.70 -9.85 -12.62
C LEU A 284 16.05 -8.87 -11.63
N PHE A 285 15.11 -9.35 -10.83
CA PHE A 285 14.36 -8.55 -9.88
C PHE A 285 14.87 -8.69 -8.45
N THR A 286 15.02 -9.92 -7.96
CA THR A 286 15.46 -10.18 -6.60
C THR A 286 16.38 -11.41 -6.53
N ARG A 287 17.09 -11.58 -5.42
CA ARG A 287 17.86 -12.79 -5.15
C ARG A 287 17.07 -13.69 -4.21
N ASN A 288 16.82 -14.92 -4.64
CA ASN A 288 16.18 -15.92 -3.79
C ASN A 288 17.19 -16.55 -2.84
N PHE A 289 17.09 -16.26 -1.54
CA PHE A 289 17.93 -16.86 -0.50
C PHE A 289 17.31 -18.13 0.09
N LEU A 290 16.00 -18.33 -0.05
CA LEU A 290 15.27 -19.41 0.60
C LEU A 290 15.20 -20.67 -0.27
N GLY A 291 15.46 -20.54 -1.57
CA GLY A 291 15.56 -21.68 -2.50
C GLY A 291 14.22 -22.24 -3.00
N ASP A 292 13.10 -21.63 -2.65
CA ASP A 292 11.76 -21.92 -3.15
C ASP A 292 11.24 -20.77 -4.05
N ASN A 293 9.93 -20.58 -4.15
CA ASN A 293 9.33 -19.46 -4.87
C ASN A 293 9.69 -18.10 -4.25
N GLY A 294 10.12 -18.10 -3.00
CA GLY A 294 10.78 -16.99 -2.38
C GLY A 294 9.91 -15.96 -1.73
N ASP A 295 8.63 -16.17 -1.72
CA ASP A 295 7.66 -15.28 -1.13
C ASP A 295 7.36 -15.67 0.33
N GLY A 296 6.70 -14.77 1.04
CA GLY A 296 6.38 -14.96 2.46
C GLY A 296 7.35 -14.25 3.41
N PRO A 297 7.09 -14.36 4.73
CA PRO A 297 6.12 -15.27 5.36
C PRO A 297 4.66 -14.88 5.10
N TYR A 298 3.76 -15.88 5.21
CA TYR A 298 2.32 -15.67 5.16
C TYR A 298 1.69 -16.14 6.47
N GLY A 299 1.42 -15.25 7.37
CA GLY A 299 0.82 -15.55 8.66
C GLY A 299 1.54 -14.86 9.80
N ILE A 300 1.03 -15.10 11.01
CA ILE A 300 1.50 -14.42 12.22
C ILE A 300 2.93 -14.83 12.59
N GLN A 301 3.75 -13.86 12.95
CA GLN A 301 5.13 -14.03 13.43
C GLN A 301 5.29 -13.37 14.80
N GLU A 302 6.35 -13.74 15.53
CA GLU A 302 6.80 -12.94 16.67
C GLU A 302 7.38 -11.61 16.16
N PRO A 303 7.17 -10.47 16.84
CA PRO A 303 7.73 -9.18 16.41
C PRO A 303 9.23 -9.22 16.14
N GLU A 304 10.01 -9.92 16.98
CA GLU A 304 11.46 -10.08 16.86
C GLU A 304 11.87 -10.76 15.55
N TRP A 305 11.01 -11.60 15.00
CA TRP A 305 11.28 -12.33 13.76
C TRP A 305 11.49 -11.34 12.60
N PHE A 306 10.68 -10.29 12.50
CA PHE A 306 10.78 -9.30 11.44
C PHE A 306 12.10 -8.52 11.45
N PHE A 307 12.76 -8.42 12.61
CA PHE A 307 14.05 -7.75 12.78
C PHE A 307 15.26 -8.68 12.67
N SER A 308 15.08 -10.00 12.70
CA SER A 308 16.18 -10.97 12.79
C SER A 308 16.24 -11.97 11.64
N PHE A 309 15.14 -12.18 10.92
CA PHE A 309 15.08 -13.12 9.82
C PHE A 309 15.28 -12.42 8.47
N ARG A 310 16.29 -12.87 7.72
CA ARG A 310 16.56 -12.31 6.39
C ARG A 310 15.75 -13.03 5.32
N SER A 311 14.89 -12.29 4.64
CA SER A 311 14.10 -12.74 3.50
C SER A 311 14.68 -12.22 2.18
N HIS A 312 13.88 -12.17 1.11
CA HIS A 312 14.30 -11.66 -0.20
C HIS A 312 14.62 -10.16 -0.15
N PRO A 313 15.69 -9.70 -0.81
CA PRO A 313 16.12 -8.30 -0.78
C PRO A 313 15.07 -7.32 -1.32
N PHE A 314 14.37 -7.65 -2.39
CA PHE A 314 13.08 -7.08 -2.72
C PHE A 314 12.06 -8.20 -2.58
N ASN A 315 11.22 -8.13 -1.56
CA ASN A 315 10.22 -9.15 -1.34
C ASN A 315 8.90 -8.73 -1.97
N PRO A 316 8.45 -9.38 -3.07
CA PRO A 316 7.20 -9.02 -3.75
C PRO A 316 5.95 -9.42 -2.99
N GLU A 317 6.06 -10.35 -2.03
CA GLU A 317 4.93 -10.83 -1.24
C GLU A 317 5.36 -11.32 0.14
N ALA A 318 4.92 -10.64 1.19
CA ALA A 318 4.97 -11.14 2.55
C ALA A 318 3.84 -10.53 3.37
N GLY A 319 3.28 -11.27 4.32
CA GLY A 319 2.12 -10.77 5.05
C GLY A 319 1.87 -11.50 6.35
N SER A 320 0.86 -11.03 7.06
CA SER A 320 0.41 -11.58 8.34
C SER A 320 -1.11 -11.71 8.36
N VAL A 321 -1.67 -11.85 9.55
CA VAL A 321 -3.11 -11.87 9.82
C VAL A 321 -3.73 -10.50 9.61
N GLY A 322 -5.06 -10.41 9.51
CA GLY A 322 -5.77 -9.15 9.29
C GLY A 322 -7.27 -9.38 9.27
N SER A 323 -7.83 -9.88 10.38
CA SER A 323 -9.28 -10.04 10.51
C SER A 323 -9.96 -8.67 10.53
N PRO A 324 -11.14 -8.56 9.91
CA PRO A 324 -11.95 -7.35 9.98
C PRO A 324 -12.53 -7.15 11.40
N GLU A 325 -13.23 -6.06 11.56
CA GLU A 325 -13.93 -5.72 12.80
C GLU A 325 -15.22 -6.54 12.99
N VAL A 326 -15.73 -6.55 14.23
CA VAL A 326 -16.90 -7.35 14.59
C VAL A 326 -18.14 -6.99 13.78
N GLU A 327 -18.30 -5.72 13.43
CA GLU A 327 -19.41 -5.26 12.59
C GLU A 327 -19.39 -5.94 11.21
N SER A 328 -18.22 -6.00 10.57
CA SER A 328 -18.04 -6.70 9.29
C SER A 328 -18.19 -8.21 9.43
N MET A 329 -17.72 -8.79 10.53
CA MET A 329 -17.91 -10.21 10.82
C MET A 329 -19.41 -10.58 10.87
N ARG A 330 -20.24 -9.73 11.51
CA ARG A 330 -21.70 -9.91 11.59
C ARG A 330 -22.42 -9.71 10.25
N GLU A 331 -21.85 -8.93 9.34
CA GLU A 331 -22.41 -8.79 7.99
C GLU A 331 -22.17 -10.00 7.10
N MET A 332 -21.13 -10.81 7.38
CA MET A 332 -20.77 -11.96 6.54
C MET A 332 -21.09 -13.33 7.13
N MET A 333 -21.37 -13.43 8.42
CA MET A 333 -21.62 -14.70 9.14
C MET A 333 -22.82 -14.61 10.05
N THR A 334 -23.47 -15.75 10.30
CA THR A 334 -24.55 -15.85 11.28
C THR A 334 -23.97 -15.85 12.71
N GLU A 335 -24.78 -15.47 13.72
CA GLU A 335 -24.37 -15.54 15.13
C GLU A 335 -23.94 -16.97 15.54
N GLN A 336 -24.55 -18.01 14.96
CA GLN A 336 -24.14 -19.40 15.19
C GLN A 336 -22.73 -19.68 14.65
N ASP A 337 -22.41 -19.19 13.44
CA ASP A 337 -21.07 -19.32 12.86
C ASP A 337 -20.03 -18.53 13.67
N LEU A 338 -20.39 -17.31 14.10
CA LEU A 338 -19.54 -16.45 14.91
C LEU A 338 -19.25 -17.06 16.29
N ALA A 339 -20.22 -17.73 16.92
CA ALA A 339 -19.99 -18.46 18.16
C ALA A 339 -18.98 -19.62 18.03
N GLY A 340 -18.79 -20.12 16.80
CA GLY A 340 -17.79 -21.13 16.44
C GLY A 340 -16.42 -20.58 16.05
N PHE A 341 -16.04 -19.39 16.54
CA PHE A 341 -14.74 -18.78 16.21
C PHE A 341 -13.54 -19.67 16.59
N PRO A 342 -12.42 -19.60 15.85
CA PRO A 342 -11.25 -20.43 16.07
C PRO A 342 -10.67 -20.24 17.47
N ARG A 343 -10.43 -21.35 18.19
CA ARG A 343 -9.79 -21.40 19.50
C ARG A 343 -8.70 -22.47 19.47
N LYS A 344 -7.75 -22.37 20.38
CA LYS A 344 -6.72 -23.40 20.56
C LYS A 344 -7.37 -24.78 20.76
N GLY A 345 -7.00 -25.73 19.94
CA GLY A 345 -7.51 -27.12 20.02
C GLY A 345 -8.88 -27.38 19.40
N LEU A 346 -9.55 -26.37 18.85
CA LEU A 346 -10.82 -26.54 18.14
C LEU A 346 -10.63 -26.48 16.62
N THR A 347 -11.29 -27.39 15.92
CA THR A 347 -11.32 -27.36 14.45
C THR A 347 -12.22 -26.19 14.01
N ARG A 348 -11.72 -25.39 13.07
CA ARG A 348 -12.50 -24.34 12.43
C ARG A 348 -13.74 -24.93 11.78
N ASN A 349 -14.91 -24.30 11.97
CA ASN A 349 -16.12 -24.70 11.26
C ASN A 349 -16.01 -24.42 9.76
N TYR A 350 -16.99 -24.89 8.99
CA TYR A 350 -16.98 -24.75 7.52
C TYR A 350 -16.97 -23.27 7.10
N THR A 351 -17.76 -22.40 7.73
CA THR A 351 -17.91 -20.98 7.37
C THR A 351 -16.60 -20.23 7.54
N TRP A 352 -15.89 -20.39 8.66
CA TRP A 352 -14.57 -19.80 8.87
C TRP A 352 -13.53 -20.27 7.83
N ARG A 353 -13.54 -21.56 7.47
CA ARG A 353 -12.67 -22.08 6.41
C ARG A 353 -13.06 -21.54 5.04
N TYR A 354 -14.36 -21.39 4.77
CA TYR A 354 -14.86 -20.79 3.54
C TYR A 354 -14.37 -19.36 3.38
N HIS A 355 -14.44 -18.54 4.43
CA HIS A 355 -13.92 -17.17 4.44
C HIS A 355 -12.39 -17.07 4.54
N LYS A 356 -11.66 -18.21 4.44
CA LYS A 356 -10.18 -18.25 4.39
C LYS A 356 -9.49 -17.67 5.61
N ASP A 357 -10.04 -17.88 6.82
CA ASP A 357 -9.34 -17.49 8.05
C ASP A 357 -7.93 -18.11 8.13
N LEU A 358 -6.93 -17.28 8.40
CA LEU A 358 -5.53 -17.73 8.58
C LEU A 358 -5.27 -18.23 10.00
N GLY A 359 -6.05 -17.75 10.97
CA GLY A 359 -5.89 -18.05 12.39
C GLY A 359 -4.78 -17.26 13.07
N TYR A 360 -4.96 -17.08 14.36
CA TYR A 360 -4.06 -16.31 15.22
C TYR A 360 -3.17 -17.20 16.10
N GLY A 361 -3.27 -18.51 15.98
CA GLY A 361 -2.54 -19.44 16.85
C GLY A 361 -2.92 -19.24 18.32
N ASP A 362 -1.93 -18.95 19.17
CA ASP A 362 -2.10 -18.61 20.59
C ASP A 362 -2.03 -17.10 20.89
N HIS A 363 -1.90 -16.26 19.85
CA HIS A 363 -1.62 -14.84 20.05
C HIS A 363 -2.79 -14.07 20.67
N LEU A 364 -4.04 -14.52 20.47
CA LEU A 364 -5.19 -13.87 21.11
C LEU A 364 -5.24 -14.17 22.61
N GLU A 365 -5.01 -15.43 22.99
CA GLU A 365 -5.01 -15.87 24.39
C GLU A 365 -3.91 -15.22 25.22
N ARG A 366 -2.86 -14.69 24.60
CA ARG A 366 -1.82 -13.88 25.25
C ARG A 366 -2.36 -12.60 25.87
N TYR A 367 -3.53 -12.10 25.41
CA TYR A 367 -4.21 -10.92 25.93
C TYR A 367 -5.30 -11.25 26.97
N GLY A 368 -5.66 -12.52 27.11
CA GLY A 368 -6.66 -13.01 28.02
C GLY A 368 -7.56 -14.09 27.43
N GLU A 369 -8.57 -14.49 28.19
CA GLU A 369 -9.56 -15.47 27.73
C GLU A 369 -10.42 -14.89 26.60
N VAL A 370 -10.49 -15.59 25.46
CA VAL A 370 -11.34 -15.24 24.31
C VAL A 370 -12.73 -15.86 24.54
N LYS A 371 -13.68 -15.06 25.03
CA LYS A 371 -15.00 -15.54 25.48
C LYS A 371 -16.05 -15.53 24.37
N ASP A 372 -16.02 -14.53 23.52
CA ASP A 372 -17.01 -14.20 22.51
C ASP A 372 -16.34 -13.57 21.28
N ILE A 373 -17.13 -13.31 20.26
CA ILE A 373 -16.65 -12.72 19.01
C ILE A 373 -16.14 -11.28 19.20
N GLU A 374 -16.71 -10.53 20.12
CA GLU A 374 -16.26 -9.18 20.47
C GLU A 374 -14.85 -9.20 21.04
N THR A 375 -14.61 -10.10 21.99
CA THR A 375 -13.28 -10.30 22.58
C THR A 375 -12.28 -10.81 21.54
N TYR A 376 -12.71 -11.74 20.67
CA TYR A 376 -11.91 -12.22 19.54
C TYR A 376 -11.45 -11.06 18.65
N CYS A 377 -12.40 -10.27 18.13
CA CYS A 377 -12.09 -9.14 17.26
C CYS A 377 -11.24 -8.09 17.98
N LYS A 378 -11.55 -7.76 19.23
CA LYS A 378 -10.79 -6.81 20.03
C LYS A 378 -9.31 -7.20 20.16
N TYR A 379 -9.02 -8.46 20.50
CA TYR A 379 -7.64 -8.92 20.60
C TYR A 379 -6.99 -9.06 19.21
N ALA A 380 -7.76 -9.48 18.20
CA ALA A 380 -7.29 -9.55 16.84
C ALA A 380 -6.81 -8.17 16.33
N GLN A 381 -7.52 -7.08 16.66
CA GLN A 381 -7.09 -5.74 16.24
C GLN A 381 -5.78 -5.31 16.91
N VAL A 382 -5.59 -5.60 18.18
CA VAL A 382 -4.32 -5.31 18.89
C VAL A 382 -3.18 -6.09 18.25
N VAL A 383 -3.38 -7.36 17.95
CA VAL A 383 -2.39 -8.21 17.24
C VAL A 383 -2.15 -7.70 15.83
N ASN A 384 -3.20 -7.36 15.06
CA ASN A 384 -3.09 -6.82 13.71
C ASN A 384 -2.18 -5.59 13.66
N TYR A 385 -2.42 -4.63 14.56
CA TYR A 385 -1.62 -3.41 14.63
C TYR A 385 -0.14 -3.71 14.87
N ASP A 386 0.15 -4.51 15.89
CA ASP A 386 1.52 -4.83 16.27
C ASP A 386 2.27 -5.64 15.21
N GLN A 387 1.58 -6.61 14.56
CA GLN A 387 2.14 -7.39 13.47
C GLN A 387 2.60 -6.51 12.31
N TYR A 388 1.75 -5.62 11.81
CA TYR A 388 2.07 -4.81 10.64
C TYR A 388 3.01 -3.65 10.94
N ARG A 389 2.95 -3.07 12.15
CA ARG A 389 3.96 -2.11 12.59
C ARG A 389 5.34 -2.77 12.67
N SER A 390 5.46 -3.88 13.39
CA SER A 390 6.73 -4.61 13.55
C SER A 390 7.25 -5.14 12.22
N PHE A 391 6.38 -5.57 11.32
CA PHE A 391 6.73 -6.01 9.98
C PHE A 391 7.40 -4.89 9.18
N MET A 392 6.77 -3.71 9.11
CA MET A 392 7.32 -2.60 8.33
C MET A 392 8.57 -2.00 8.98
N GLU A 393 8.59 -1.85 10.30
CA GLU A 393 9.77 -1.40 11.05
C GLU A 393 10.95 -2.37 10.90
N GLY A 394 10.71 -3.69 11.01
CA GLY A 394 11.73 -4.71 10.90
C GLY A 394 12.40 -4.71 9.51
N TRP A 395 11.62 -4.67 8.43
CA TRP A 395 12.18 -4.55 7.08
C TRP A 395 12.94 -3.25 6.88
N ALA A 396 12.38 -2.12 7.29
CA ALA A 396 13.01 -0.82 7.13
C ALA A 396 14.28 -0.66 8.00
N SER A 397 14.37 -1.35 9.15
CA SER A 397 15.57 -1.35 10.00
C SER A 397 16.80 -1.97 9.32
N HIS A 398 16.60 -2.72 8.25
CA HIS A 398 17.67 -3.30 7.41
C HIS A 398 17.69 -2.71 5.99
N MET A 399 17.17 -1.49 5.84
CA MET A 399 17.14 -0.77 4.57
C MET A 399 18.54 -0.64 3.96
N TRP A 400 18.68 -1.07 2.70
CA TRP A 400 19.89 -1.11 1.88
C TRP A 400 20.92 -2.18 2.25
N ASP A 401 20.93 -2.69 3.47
CA ASP A 401 21.76 -3.83 3.87
C ASP A 401 21.11 -5.15 3.41
N TRP A 402 19.95 -5.48 3.96
CA TRP A 402 19.21 -6.68 3.56
C TRP A 402 18.19 -6.40 2.48
N TYR A 403 17.52 -5.24 2.55
CA TYR A 403 16.31 -4.96 1.79
C TYR A 403 16.37 -3.69 0.95
N THR A 404 15.78 -3.79 -0.26
CA THR A 404 15.53 -2.66 -1.17
C THR A 404 14.05 -2.33 -1.26
N GLY A 405 13.17 -3.24 -0.84
CA GLY A 405 11.72 -3.04 -0.82
C GLY A 405 10.95 -4.24 -0.31
N ILE A 406 9.69 -3.99 0.02
CA ILE A 406 8.71 -4.96 0.55
C ILE A 406 7.31 -4.63 0.09
N LEU A 407 6.55 -5.64 -0.34
CA LEU A 407 5.14 -5.53 -0.66
C LEU A 407 4.32 -6.48 0.21
N ILE A 408 3.31 -5.93 0.89
CA ILE A 408 2.43 -6.69 1.79
C ILE A 408 1.53 -7.63 0.97
N TRP A 409 1.46 -8.91 1.30
CA TRP A 409 0.46 -9.84 0.83
C TRP A 409 -0.60 -10.07 1.90
N LYS A 410 -1.76 -9.45 1.79
CA LYS A 410 -2.23 -8.53 0.77
C LYS A 410 -3.04 -7.41 1.41
N THR A 411 -3.37 -6.38 0.65
CA THR A 411 -4.04 -5.21 1.23
C THR A 411 -5.55 -5.34 1.32
N GLN A 412 -6.18 -6.13 0.45
CA GLN A 412 -7.65 -6.35 0.44
C GLN A 412 -8.02 -7.72 -0.16
N ASN A 413 -9.30 -8.01 -0.19
CA ASN A 413 -9.87 -9.23 -0.74
C ASN A 413 -10.99 -8.91 -1.74
N PRO A 414 -11.23 -9.78 -2.78
CA PRO A 414 -12.26 -9.57 -3.78
C PRO A 414 -13.67 -9.88 -3.28
N TRP A 415 -13.83 -10.29 -2.06
CA TRP A 415 -15.07 -10.70 -1.40
C TRP A 415 -14.91 -10.63 0.12
N THR A 416 -15.95 -10.96 0.87
CA THR A 416 -15.93 -11.03 2.34
C THR A 416 -15.00 -12.16 2.82
N SER A 417 -13.70 -11.90 2.93
CA SER A 417 -12.67 -12.87 3.32
C SER A 417 -11.97 -12.43 4.60
N LEU A 418 -11.41 -13.39 5.33
CA LEU A 418 -10.65 -13.21 6.57
C LEU A 418 -9.14 -13.38 6.36
N ARG A 419 -8.69 -13.48 5.10
CA ARG A 419 -7.29 -13.68 4.79
C ARG A 419 -6.55 -12.36 4.70
N GLY A 420 -5.85 -11.98 5.75
CA GLY A 420 -4.90 -10.86 5.85
C GLY A 420 -5.28 -9.63 5.00
N GLN A 421 -5.67 -8.54 5.62
CA GLN A 421 -6.14 -7.35 4.89
C GLN A 421 -6.00 -6.10 5.74
N MET A 422 -5.95 -4.94 5.08
CA MET A 422 -5.87 -3.62 5.69
C MET A 422 -7.26 -2.98 5.82
N TYR A 423 -8.12 -3.29 4.87
CA TYR A 423 -9.52 -2.92 4.81
C TYR A 423 -10.32 -4.07 4.20
N ASP A 424 -11.56 -4.19 4.61
CA ASP A 424 -12.42 -5.28 4.16
C ASP A 424 -13.19 -4.94 2.87
N TRP A 425 -14.01 -5.89 2.40
CA TRP A 425 -14.80 -5.72 1.19
C TRP A 425 -15.79 -4.55 1.27
N SER A 426 -16.26 -4.19 2.45
CA SER A 426 -17.15 -3.04 2.70
C SER A 426 -16.41 -1.71 2.78
N LEU A 427 -15.07 -1.71 2.63
CA LEU A 427 -14.18 -0.56 2.82
C LEU A 427 -14.11 -0.06 4.28
N ASP A 428 -14.38 -0.94 5.26
CA ASP A 428 -14.05 -0.65 6.65
C ASP A 428 -12.57 -0.98 6.91
N VAL A 429 -11.87 -0.03 7.49
CA VAL A 429 -10.44 -0.15 7.81
C VAL A 429 -10.24 -0.83 9.16
N ASN A 430 -9.23 -1.67 9.27
CA ASN A 430 -8.88 -2.33 10.52
C ASN A 430 -7.51 -1.88 11.04
N ALA A 431 -7.11 -2.38 12.19
CA ALA A 431 -5.87 -1.96 12.85
C ALA A 431 -4.60 -2.30 12.07
N SER A 432 -4.64 -3.25 11.10
CA SER A 432 -3.51 -3.55 10.21
C SER A 432 -3.10 -2.33 9.39
N LEU A 433 -4.10 -1.54 8.92
CA LEU A 433 -3.86 -0.32 8.15
C LEU A 433 -3.04 0.68 8.97
N TYR A 434 -3.42 0.90 10.23
CA TYR A 434 -2.77 1.91 11.08
C TYR A 434 -1.42 1.41 11.63
N GLY A 435 -1.26 0.11 11.88
CA GLY A 435 0.04 -0.49 12.15
C GLY A 435 1.01 -0.31 10.97
N THR A 436 0.54 -0.58 9.74
CA THR A 436 1.31 -0.32 8.50
C THR A 436 1.66 1.15 8.35
N ARG A 437 0.67 2.04 8.50
CA ARG A 437 0.87 3.49 8.45
C ARG A 437 1.95 3.96 9.40
N LYS A 438 1.90 3.51 10.66
CA LYS A 438 2.86 3.85 11.71
C LYS A 438 4.28 3.36 11.34
N GLY A 439 4.44 2.09 10.98
CA GLY A 439 5.73 1.52 10.60
C GLY A 439 6.31 2.07 9.28
N CYS A 440 5.48 2.72 8.46
CA CYS A 440 5.88 3.36 7.19
C CYS A 440 6.01 4.89 7.27
N GLU A 441 5.95 5.50 8.45
CA GLU A 441 6.18 6.95 8.58
C GLU A 441 7.53 7.34 7.95
N PRO A 442 7.58 8.37 7.10
CA PRO A 442 8.80 8.69 6.33
C PRO A 442 10.00 9.09 7.19
N LEU A 443 9.77 9.74 8.32
CA LEU A 443 10.74 9.99 9.38
C LEU A 443 10.16 9.41 10.67
N HIS A 444 10.80 8.37 11.24
CA HIS A 444 10.16 7.52 12.22
C HIS A 444 11.10 7.08 13.34
N ALA A 445 10.67 7.24 14.60
CA ALA A 445 11.35 6.66 15.75
C ALA A 445 10.75 5.27 16.04
N TYR A 446 11.59 4.22 16.01
CA TYR A 446 11.16 2.84 16.19
C TYR A 446 11.88 2.15 17.35
N TYR A 447 11.31 1.04 17.83
CA TYR A 447 11.92 0.16 18.81
C TYR A 447 12.28 -1.18 18.17
N ASN A 448 13.56 -1.56 18.27
CA ASN A 448 14.02 -2.89 17.86
C ASN A 448 13.94 -3.86 19.06
N PRO A 449 13.04 -4.83 19.05
CA PRO A 449 12.86 -5.75 20.18
C PRO A 449 14.02 -6.73 20.36
N VAL A 450 14.84 -6.96 19.32
CA VAL A 450 16.00 -7.86 19.36
C VAL A 450 17.18 -7.21 20.08
N THR A 451 17.52 -5.97 19.69
CA THR A 451 18.62 -5.20 20.29
C THR A 451 18.18 -4.44 21.54
N ARG A 452 16.88 -4.30 21.75
CA ARG A 452 16.27 -3.44 22.78
C ARG A 452 16.72 -1.99 22.70
N LYS A 453 16.81 -1.46 21.48
CA LYS A 453 17.18 -0.08 21.22
C LYS A 453 16.07 0.69 20.53
N ALA A 454 15.97 1.97 20.84
CA ALA A 454 15.25 2.90 19.99
C ALA A 454 16.17 3.36 18.85
N GLY A 455 15.61 3.41 17.65
CA GLY A 455 16.28 3.85 16.44
C GLY A 455 15.51 4.93 15.70
N LEU A 456 16.11 5.39 14.63
CA LEU A 456 15.57 6.42 13.75
C LEU A 456 15.66 5.96 12.31
N LEU A 457 14.51 5.93 11.64
CA LEU A 457 14.35 5.68 10.20
C LEU A 457 14.13 7.00 9.48
N ASN A 458 14.83 7.22 8.38
CA ASN A 458 14.56 8.30 7.44
C ASN A 458 14.49 7.74 6.03
N THR A 459 13.29 7.59 5.49
CA THR A 459 13.06 7.13 4.12
C THR A 459 12.77 8.30 3.15
N THR A 460 12.96 9.54 3.60
CA THR A 460 12.84 10.75 2.78
C THR A 460 14.13 11.06 2.04
N LEU A 461 14.08 12.05 1.14
CA LEU A 461 15.24 12.58 0.42
C LEU A 461 15.92 13.76 1.14
N LYS A 462 15.51 14.06 2.37
CA LYS A 462 16.04 15.18 3.15
C LYS A 462 16.92 14.69 4.28
N ASP A 463 17.99 15.45 4.54
CA ASP A 463 18.74 15.35 5.78
C ASP A 463 18.00 16.12 6.88
N TYR A 464 18.00 15.58 8.08
CA TYR A 464 17.45 16.20 9.27
C TYR A 464 18.54 16.34 10.32
N THR A 465 18.58 17.49 10.99
CA THR A 465 19.51 17.78 12.07
C THR A 465 18.75 18.16 13.33
N ASP A 466 19.39 17.98 14.47
CA ASP A 466 18.85 18.38 15.78
C ASP A 466 17.47 17.77 16.12
N LEU A 467 17.28 16.51 15.74
CA LEU A 467 16.07 15.75 16.09
C LEU A 467 16.13 15.35 17.56
N SER A 468 15.07 15.61 18.33
CA SER A 468 14.91 15.13 19.69
C SER A 468 14.11 13.84 19.71
N ILE A 469 14.66 12.78 20.30
CA ILE A 469 13.98 11.51 20.55
C ILE A 469 13.83 11.35 22.05
N VAL A 470 12.59 11.34 22.52
CA VAL A 470 12.24 11.14 23.94
C VAL A 470 11.61 9.77 24.12
N ALA A 471 12.28 8.91 24.87
CA ALA A 471 11.76 7.60 25.26
C ALA A 471 11.28 7.62 26.71
N ARG A 472 10.04 7.13 26.94
CA ARG A 472 9.42 7.05 28.25
C ARG A 472 8.84 5.68 28.47
N ILE A 473 9.02 5.14 29.69
CA ILE A 473 8.42 3.88 30.11
C ILE A 473 7.37 4.18 31.20
N TYR A 474 6.17 3.61 31.01
CA TYR A 474 5.05 3.76 31.93
C TYR A 474 4.56 2.39 32.40
N ASN A 475 4.13 2.30 33.67
CA ASN A 475 3.38 1.15 34.13
C ASN A 475 1.89 1.24 33.72
N LEU A 476 1.09 0.24 34.08
CA LEU A 476 -0.33 0.17 33.69
C LEU A 476 -1.18 1.27 34.33
N GLU A 477 -0.77 1.82 35.48
CA GLU A 477 -1.44 2.94 36.16
C GLU A 477 -1.07 4.30 35.52
N GLY A 478 -0.23 4.31 34.48
CA GLY A 478 0.21 5.53 33.80
C GLY A 478 1.32 6.28 34.53
N LYS A 479 1.94 5.68 35.56
CA LYS A 479 3.09 6.28 36.25
C LYS A 479 4.34 6.16 35.40
N LEU A 480 5.04 7.29 35.20
CA LEU A 480 6.34 7.33 34.56
C LEU A 480 7.37 6.62 35.45
N LEU A 481 8.06 5.61 34.86
CA LEU A 481 9.09 4.81 35.52
C LEU A 481 10.48 5.20 35.09
N TRP A 482 10.64 5.58 33.82
CA TRP A 482 11.93 5.92 33.23
C TRP A 482 11.73 6.88 32.06
N GLU A 483 12.67 7.79 31.89
CA GLU A 483 12.71 8.73 30.77
C GLU A 483 14.15 8.94 30.32
N LYS A 484 14.35 9.05 29.03
CA LYS A 484 15.61 9.49 28.45
C LYS A 484 15.36 10.21 27.14
N GLU A 485 16.05 11.35 26.97
CA GLU A 485 16.12 12.09 25.71
C GLU A 485 17.50 11.87 25.06
N THR A 486 17.51 11.79 23.74
CA THR A 486 18.72 11.84 22.93
C THR A 486 18.50 12.75 21.73
N ARG A 487 19.59 13.37 21.26
CA ARG A 487 19.57 14.16 20.04
C ARG A 487 20.32 13.45 18.93
N ALA A 488 19.80 13.53 17.71
CA ALA A 488 20.35 12.87 16.56
C ALA A 488 20.18 13.69 15.28
N SER A 489 20.93 13.31 14.27
CA SER A 489 20.70 13.74 12.88
C SER A 489 20.41 12.51 12.04
N ALA A 490 19.54 12.61 11.03
CA ALA A 490 19.22 11.54 10.11
C ALA A 490 19.55 11.98 8.68
N LYS A 491 20.47 11.28 8.04
CA LYS A 491 20.72 11.45 6.61
C LYS A 491 19.56 10.88 5.80
N ALA A 492 19.37 11.41 4.59
CA ALA A 492 18.38 10.89 3.63
C ALA A 492 18.61 9.40 3.38
N ASN A 493 17.51 8.62 3.36
CA ASN A 493 17.56 7.18 3.09
C ASN A 493 18.50 6.39 4.01
N THR A 494 18.44 6.65 5.32
CA THR A 494 19.28 5.94 6.32
C THR A 494 18.47 5.43 7.51
N VAL A 495 19.06 4.49 8.21
CA VAL A 495 18.57 3.93 9.48
C VAL A 495 19.72 3.90 10.48
N GLN A 496 19.42 4.12 11.76
CA GLN A 496 20.40 4.04 12.84
C GLN A 496 19.73 3.66 14.17
N GLU A 497 20.42 2.91 15.01
CA GLU A 497 20.06 2.68 16.41
C GLU A 497 20.77 3.69 17.31
N LEU A 498 20.08 4.22 18.32
CA LEU A 498 20.55 5.39 19.07
C LEU A 498 20.54 5.21 20.59
N LEU A 499 19.55 4.52 21.14
CA LEU A 499 19.26 4.61 22.57
C LEU A 499 18.88 3.24 23.12
N ASP A 500 19.61 2.75 24.13
CA ASP A 500 19.22 1.54 24.87
C ASP A 500 17.97 1.77 25.70
N ILE A 501 17.00 0.86 25.58
CA ILE A 501 15.74 0.87 26.31
C ILE A 501 15.81 -0.19 27.40
N PRO A 502 15.80 0.18 28.69
CA PRO A 502 15.88 -0.79 29.77
C PRO A 502 14.57 -1.57 29.93
N VAL A 503 14.66 -2.78 30.46
CA VAL A 503 13.51 -3.45 31.03
C VAL A 503 13.24 -2.85 32.40
N PRO A 504 12.02 -2.39 32.70
CA PRO A 504 11.75 -1.74 34.00
C PRO A 504 11.86 -2.74 35.16
N GLU A 505 12.62 -2.34 36.19
CA GLU A 505 12.74 -3.15 37.41
C GLU A 505 11.44 -3.11 38.23
N GLY A 506 11.10 -4.23 38.88
CA GLY A 506 9.94 -4.34 39.77
C GLY A 506 8.60 -4.40 39.08
N ILE A 507 8.54 -4.41 37.75
CA ILE A 507 7.32 -4.63 36.96
C ILE A 507 7.20 -6.12 36.62
N LYS A 508 6.00 -6.66 36.83
CA LYS A 508 5.64 -7.99 36.36
C LYS A 508 4.46 -7.85 35.40
N GLY A 509 4.64 -8.36 34.18
CA GLY A 509 3.64 -8.27 33.09
C GLY A 509 3.85 -7.06 32.18
N ALA A 510 2.76 -6.53 31.64
CA ALA A 510 2.80 -5.50 30.59
C ALA A 510 3.20 -4.10 31.13
N TYR A 511 3.82 -3.33 30.24
CA TYR A 511 4.17 -1.92 30.42
C TYR A 511 4.17 -1.22 29.07
N PHE A 512 4.20 0.13 29.05
CA PHE A 512 4.20 0.91 27.83
C PHE A 512 5.53 1.61 27.61
N LEU A 513 6.03 1.53 26.38
CA LEU A 513 7.14 2.35 25.88
C LEU A 513 6.57 3.39 24.92
N ARG A 514 6.81 4.67 25.20
CA ARG A 514 6.45 5.81 24.35
C ARG A 514 7.72 6.40 23.74
N LEU A 515 7.79 6.39 22.39
CA LEU A 515 8.84 7.06 21.63
C LEU A 515 8.26 8.28 20.94
N ALA A 516 8.73 9.47 21.29
CA ALA A 516 8.33 10.71 20.64
C ALA A 516 9.52 11.25 19.85
N LEU A 517 9.27 11.61 18.59
CA LEU A 517 10.22 12.30 17.73
C LEU A 517 9.79 13.77 17.62
N ASN A 518 10.60 14.68 18.16
CA ASN A 518 10.23 16.09 18.31
C ASN A 518 8.86 16.25 19.00
N ALA A 519 7.95 17.02 18.36
CA ALA A 519 6.56 17.20 18.83
C ALA A 519 5.54 16.34 18.06
N ASP A 520 6.02 15.36 17.29
CA ASP A 520 5.15 14.51 16.47
C ASP A 520 4.32 13.54 17.33
N VAL A 521 3.32 12.92 16.70
CA VAL A 521 2.51 11.88 17.33
C VAL A 521 3.41 10.70 17.73
N PRO A 522 3.47 10.33 19.02
CA PRO A 522 4.40 9.32 19.49
C PRO A 522 4.06 7.92 18.95
N ASN A 523 5.10 7.10 18.80
CA ASN A 523 4.96 5.67 18.61
C ASN A 523 4.88 5.00 20.00
N ILE A 524 3.83 4.22 20.24
CA ILE A 524 3.58 3.59 21.54
C ILE A 524 3.59 2.09 21.40
N TYR A 525 4.48 1.45 22.17
CA TYR A 525 4.59 -0.01 22.26
C TYR A 525 4.04 -0.49 23.60
N TRP A 526 3.33 -1.60 23.58
CA TRP A 526 3.00 -2.38 24.77
C TRP A 526 3.91 -3.59 24.81
N LEU A 527 4.72 -3.63 25.83
CA LEU A 527 5.76 -4.63 26.03
C LEU A 527 5.44 -5.42 27.30
N THR A 528 6.12 -6.55 27.51
CA THR A 528 5.93 -7.36 28.72
C THR A 528 7.26 -7.89 29.26
N THR A 529 7.33 -8.04 30.58
CA THR A 529 8.44 -8.70 31.26
C THR A 529 8.26 -10.23 31.34
N GLU A 530 7.03 -10.71 31.09
CA GLU A 530 6.70 -12.15 31.05
C GLU A 530 6.62 -12.61 29.58
N PRO A 531 7.44 -13.53 29.13
CA PRO A 531 7.48 -13.89 27.71
C PRO A 531 6.12 -14.25 27.13
N LYS A 532 5.68 -13.50 26.12
CA LYS A 532 4.43 -13.71 25.37
C LYS A 532 3.14 -13.59 26.23
N ASP A 533 3.20 -12.99 27.40
CA ASP A 533 2.04 -12.80 28.27
C ASP A 533 1.69 -11.32 28.45
N TYR A 534 0.58 -10.92 27.85
CA TYR A 534 0.01 -9.58 27.94
C TYR A 534 -1.28 -9.56 28.74
N THR A 535 -1.63 -10.64 29.47
CA THR A 535 -2.89 -10.77 30.22
C THR A 535 -3.07 -9.67 31.24
N SER A 536 -1.98 -9.13 31.78
CA SER A 536 -1.99 -8.01 32.73
C SER A 536 -2.57 -6.71 32.13
N LEU A 537 -2.65 -6.56 30.80
CA LEU A 537 -3.38 -5.43 30.18
C LEU A 537 -4.86 -5.39 30.56
N SER A 538 -5.45 -6.53 30.97
CA SER A 538 -6.80 -6.57 31.55
C SER A 538 -6.93 -5.79 32.85
N GLN A 539 -5.82 -5.51 33.54
CA GLN A 539 -5.74 -4.74 34.80
C GLN A 539 -5.62 -3.23 34.55
N LEU A 540 -5.54 -2.78 33.29
CA LEU A 540 -5.56 -1.35 32.99
C LEU A 540 -6.77 -0.68 33.67
N PRO A 541 -6.57 0.45 34.37
CA PRO A 541 -7.67 1.22 34.92
C PRO A 541 -8.70 1.53 33.83
N LYS A 542 -9.98 1.44 34.19
CA LYS A 542 -11.05 1.79 33.24
C LYS A 542 -10.95 3.26 32.87
N SER A 543 -10.90 3.54 31.59
CA SER A 543 -10.76 4.88 31.05
C SER A 543 -11.70 5.10 29.88
N ARG A 544 -12.26 6.31 29.80
CA ARG A 544 -12.92 6.82 28.59
C ARG A 544 -12.19 8.09 28.18
N PRO A 545 -11.74 8.22 26.92
CA PRO A 545 -11.13 9.47 26.48
C PRO A 545 -12.16 10.59 26.47
N GLY A 546 -11.73 11.81 26.75
CA GLY A 546 -12.51 13.01 26.44
C GLY A 546 -12.65 13.11 24.93
N ILE A 547 -13.85 13.39 24.42
CA ILE A 547 -14.14 13.42 22.99
C ILE A 547 -14.73 14.78 22.64
N LYS A 548 -14.15 15.47 21.65
CA LYS A 548 -14.73 16.65 21.01
C LYS A 548 -14.76 16.41 19.51
N THR A 549 -15.91 16.65 18.89
CA THR A 549 -16.10 16.41 17.46
C THR A 549 -16.60 17.67 16.77
N GLU A 550 -16.06 17.95 15.60
CA GLU A 550 -16.52 19.01 14.74
C GLU A 550 -16.58 18.43 13.33
N ILE A 551 -17.74 18.53 12.67
CA ILE A 551 -17.91 18.10 11.27
C ILE A 551 -18.60 19.20 10.49
N LYS A 552 -18.36 19.28 9.20
CA LYS A 552 -19.04 20.16 8.25
C LYS A 552 -19.16 19.46 6.90
N LYS A 553 -20.20 19.82 6.17
CA LYS A 553 -20.36 19.32 4.80
C LYS A 553 -19.50 20.13 3.83
N GLU A 554 -18.65 19.42 3.05
CA GLU A 554 -17.88 19.99 1.95
C GLU A 554 -18.11 19.16 0.67
N GLY A 555 -18.83 19.72 -0.28
CA GLY A 555 -19.18 19.01 -1.52
C GLY A 555 -20.04 17.77 -1.26
N SER A 556 -19.55 16.62 -1.69
CA SER A 556 -20.19 15.31 -1.51
C SER A 556 -19.82 14.62 -0.20
N ASN A 557 -18.92 15.19 0.61
CA ASN A 557 -18.40 14.58 1.83
C ASN A 557 -18.69 15.43 3.05
N PHE A 558 -18.71 14.78 4.23
CA PHE A 558 -18.43 15.43 5.50
C PHE A 558 -16.93 15.39 5.76
N VAL A 559 -16.39 16.51 6.21
CA VAL A 559 -15.02 16.63 6.70
C VAL A 559 -15.05 17.17 8.13
N GLY A 560 -14.11 16.76 8.96
CA GLY A 560 -14.07 17.23 10.33
C GLY A 560 -12.90 16.73 11.14
N THR A 561 -13.00 16.95 12.45
CA THR A 561 -11.99 16.54 13.43
C THR A 561 -12.63 15.84 14.63
N VAL A 562 -11.91 14.88 15.15
CA VAL A 562 -12.16 14.26 16.46
C VAL A 562 -10.94 14.52 17.33
N ARG A 563 -11.12 15.25 18.42
CA ARG A 563 -10.06 15.46 19.41
C ARG A 563 -10.30 14.50 20.58
N LEU A 564 -9.31 13.63 20.81
CA LEU A 564 -9.28 12.72 21.94
C LEU A 564 -8.34 13.25 23.03
N SER A 565 -8.67 13.05 24.29
CA SER A 565 -7.82 13.40 25.43
C SER A 565 -7.88 12.33 26.53
N ALA A 566 -6.73 12.09 27.18
CA ALA A 566 -6.64 11.26 28.38
C ALA A 566 -6.23 12.12 29.57
N ASP A 567 -7.01 12.13 30.63
CA ASP A 567 -6.72 12.97 31.81
C ASP A 567 -5.61 12.35 32.70
N SER A 568 -5.98 11.40 33.56
CA SER A 568 -5.06 10.83 34.55
C SER A 568 -4.70 9.37 34.32
N GLN A 569 -5.35 8.72 33.38
CA GLN A 569 -5.18 7.28 33.10
C GLN A 569 -4.89 7.04 31.63
N ILE A 570 -4.26 5.92 31.34
CA ILE A 570 -4.01 5.48 29.96
C ILE A 570 -5.35 5.16 29.30
N SER A 571 -5.59 5.74 28.13
CA SER A 571 -6.66 5.33 27.23
C SER A 571 -6.07 4.50 26.11
N PHE A 572 -6.20 3.19 26.20
CA PHE A 572 -5.50 2.24 25.34
C PHE A 572 -6.36 1.86 24.14
N PHE A 573 -5.76 1.97 22.94
CA PHE A 573 -6.26 1.42 21.70
C PHE A 573 -7.67 1.94 21.35
N ASN A 574 -7.79 3.25 21.17
CA ASN A 574 -9.04 3.94 20.90
C ASN A 574 -9.40 3.84 19.41
N ARG A 575 -10.53 3.22 19.07
CA ARG A 575 -11.09 3.14 17.73
C ARG A 575 -12.21 4.17 17.54
N ILE A 576 -12.08 5.02 16.54
CA ILE A 576 -13.11 5.98 16.10
C ILE A 576 -13.96 5.31 15.02
N LYS A 577 -15.28 5.45 15.10
CA LYS A 577 -16.27 4.90 14.18
C LYS A 577 -17.33 5.93 13.84
N VAL A 578 -17.90 5.86 12.64
CA VAL A 578 -18.99 6.73 12.19
C VAL A 578 -20.22 5.89 11.85
N PHE A 579 -21.36 6.24 12.44
CA PHE A 579 -22.63 5.54 12.26
C PHE A 579 -23.77 6.47 11.84
N ASP A 580 -24.74 5.89 11.18
CA ASP A 580 -26.08 6.44 11.07
C ASP A 580 -26.83 6.18 12.38
N LYS A 581 -27.12 7.22 13.12
CA LYS A 581 -27.77 7.17 14.44
C LYS A 581 -29.15 6.50 14.45
N GLU A 582 -29.88 6.58 13.34
CA GLU A 582 -31.24 6.02 13.25
C GLU A 582 -31.21 4.51 12.96
N THR A 583 -30.30 4.08 12.10
CA THR A 583 -30.25 2.69 11.65
C THR A 583 -29.20 1.85 12.36
N GLY A 584 -28.26 2.48 13.07
CA GLY A 584 -27.10 1.83 13.66
C GLY A 584 -26.09 1.27 12.64
N LYS A 585 -26.23 1.60 11.35
CA LYS A 585 -25.33 1.15 10.31
C LYS A 585 -24.10 2.03 10.22
N ARG A 586 -22.94 1.43 9.90
CA ARG A 586 -21.70 2.15 9.62
C ARG A 586 -21.87 3.04 8.39
N ILE A 587 -21.22 4.20 8.40
CA ILE A 587 -21.04 5.05 7.23
C ILE A 587 -19.63 4.77 6.71
N LEU A 588 -19.52 4.28 5.49
CA LEU A 588 -18.27 3.83 4.87
C LEU A 588 -18.17 4.33 3.42
N PRO A 589 -16.95 4.51 2.88
CA PRO A 589 -15.67 4.49 3.61
C PRO A 589 -15.47 5.71 4.52
N VAL A 590 -14.61 5.59 5.52
CA VAL A 590 -14.13 6.74 6.30
C VAL A 590 -12.61 6.80 6.20
N HIS A 591 -12.11 7.97 5.80
CA HIS A 591 -10.68 8.27 5.78
C HIS A 591 -10.30 9.00 7.06
N TYR A 592 -9.50 8.37 7.91
CA TYR A 592 -9.00 8.97 9.15
C TYR A 592 -7.52 9.30 9.02
N SER A 593 -7.10 10.44 9.58
CA SER A 593 -5.67 10.74 9.69
C SER A 593 -4.92 9.81 10.64
N ASP A 594 -5.61 9.20 11.62
CA ASP A 594 -5.12 8.15 12.50
C ASP A 594 -6.30 7.44 13.19
N ASN A 595 -6.08 6.20 13.69
CA ASN A 595 -7.07 5.45 14.45
C ASN A 595 -6.38 4.39 15.32
N TYR A 596 -7.11 3.69 16.21
CA TYR A 596 -6.56 2.73 17.19
C TYR A 596 -5.47 3.36 18.07
N ILE A 597 -5.74 4.56 18.52
CA ILE A 597 -4.82 5.47 19.19
C ILE A 597 -4.66 5.10 20.66
N THR A 598 -3.43 5.16 21.16
CA THR A 598 -3.15 5.04 22.59
C THR A 598 -2.71 6.39 23.15
N LEU A 599 -3.38 6.85 24.20
CA LEU A 599 -3.08 8.10 24.88
C LEU A 599 -2.53 7.81 26.29
N MET A 600 -1.37 8.37 26.59
CA MET A 600 -0.81 8.40 27.95
C MET A 600 -1.50 9.50 28.77
N PRO A 601 -1.39 9.48 30.11
CA PRO A 601 -1.94 10.54 30.96
C PRO A 601 -1.50 11.93 30.50
N GLY A 602 -2.47 12.80 30.26
CA GLY A 602 -2.24 14.16 29.77
C GLY A 602 -2.09 14.32 28.26
N ASP A 603 -2.02 13.23 27.49
CA ASP A 603 -1.97 13.29 26.02
C ASP A 603 -3.29 13.78 25.42
N GLN A 604 -3.17 14.55 24.33
CA GLN A 604 -4.28 14.92 23.44
C GLN A 604 -3.85 14.65 22.01
N GLN A 605 -4.79 14.17 21.19
CA GLN A 605 -4.56 13.97 19.78
C GLN A 605 -5.79 14.42 18.98
N GLU A 606 -5.53 15.13 17.88
CA GLU A 606 -6.55 15.54 16.92
C GLU A 606 -6.48 14.64 15.69
N ILE A 607 -7.60 14.09 15.30
CA ILE A 607 -7.76 13.20 14.16
C ILE A 607 -8.70 13.86 13.16
N SER A 608 -8.23 14.10 11.93
CA SER A 608 -9.11 14.48 10.84
C SER A 608 -9.84 13.26 10.28
N LEU A 609 -11.07 13.48 9.81
CA LEU A 609 -11.86 12.45 9.15
C LEU A 609 -12.64 13.02 7.96
N GLU A 610 -12.86 12.16 6.97
CA GLU A 610 -13.65 12.45 5.79
C GLU A 610 -14.48 11.22 5.41
N PHE A 611 -15.77 11.41 5.11
CA PHE A 611 -16.71 10.35 4.74
C PHE A 611 -17.87 10.88 3.90
N PRO A 612 -18.60 10.02 3.13
CA PRO A 612 -19.69 10.44 2.26
C PRO A 612 -20.83 11.14 3.00
N ALA A 613 -21.29 12.31 2.47
CA ALA A 613 -22.42 13.08 3.01
C ALA A 613 -23.76 12.63 2.42
N ASN A 614 -24.05 11.33 2.52
CA ASN A 614 -25.26 10.71 1.98
C ASN A 614 -26.46 10.81 2.93
N LEU A 615 -26.26 11.35 4.14
CA LEU A 615 -27.25 11.51 5.20
C LEU A 615 -27.23 12.94 5.73
N PRO A 616 -28.34 13.42 6.37
CA PRO A 616 -28.32 14.66 7.13
C PRO A 616 -27.33 14.61 8.30
N GLU A 617 -26.73 15.76 8.65
CA GLU A 617 -25.71 15.84 9.71
C GLU A 617 -26.22 15.36 11.08
N GLU A 618 -27.48 15.66 11.41
CA GLU A 618 -28.12 15.25 12.67
C GLU A 618 -28.24 13.73 12.86
N ARG A 619 -28.09 12.95 11.79
CA ARG A 619 -28.06 11.49 11.83
C ARG A 619 -26.66 10.93 12.06
N ILE A 620 -25.64 11.75 11.93
CA ILE A 620 -24.26 11.30 12.10
C ILE A 620 -23.96 11.08 13.58
N GLN A 621 -23.42 9.93 13.90
CA GLN A 621 -22.92 9.60 15.24
C GLN A 621 -21.46 9.14 15.16
N ILE A 622 -20.57 9.85 15.85
CA ILE A 622 -19.17 9.46 16.00
C ILE A 622 -19.02 8.79 17.38
N VAL A 623 -18.49 7.59 17.39
CA VAL A 623 -18.30 6.75 18.57
C VAL A 623 -16.83 6.41 18.73
N VAL A 624 -16.35 6.33 19.96
CA VAL A 624 -14.99 5.90 20.28
C VAL A 624 -15.06 4.71 21.23
N ASP A 625 -14.52 3.59 20.81
CA ASP A 625 -14.33 2.41 21.63
C ASP A 625 -12.87 2.32 22.08
N SER A 626 -12.62 1.95 23.34
CA SER A 626 -11.27 1.79 23.87
C SER A 626 -11.08 0.37 24.42
N TYR A 627 -9.86 -0.13 24.39
CA TYR A 627 -9.54 -1.45 24.93
C TYR A 627 -9.93 -1.56 26.41
N ASN A 628 -9.71 -0.53 27.20
CA ASN A 628 -10.00 -0.47 28.64
C ASN A 628 -11.22 0.38 28.99
N SER A 629 -12.14 0.64 28.05
CA SER A 629 -13.43 1.26 28.37
C SER A 629 -14.23 0.39 29.33
N PRO A 630 -15.00 0.97 30.24
CA PRO A 630 -16.09 0.25 30.89
C PRO A 630 -17.03 -0.31 29.82
N LEU A 631 -17.48 -1.54 29.97
CA LEU A 631 -18.57 -2.08 29.15
C LEU A 631 -19.75 -1.11 29.19
N PRO A 632 -20.47 -0.91 28.09
CA PRO A 632 -21.61 -0.02 28.02
C PRO A 632 -22.73 -0.43 28.94
#